data_4b098f59e590b9f32f5ccc34502996f5
#
_entry.id   4b098f59e590b9f32f5ccc34502996f5
#
_cell.length_a   1.000
_cell.length_b   1.000
_cell.length_c   1.000
_cell.angle_alpha   90.00
_cell.angle_beta   90.00
_cell.angle_gamma   90.00
#
_symmetry.space_group_name_H-M   'P 1'
#
loop_
_entity.id
_entity.type
_entity.pdbx_description
1 polymer ?
#
loop_
_entity_poly.entity_id
_entity_poly.type
_entity_poly.pdbx_seq_one_letter_code
_entity_poly.pdbx_strand_id
1 'polypeptide(L)'
;LGDVYKRQTLTGLDNIYMQQVKAYGNVDRDPGERVISVTYYALINVTDYANSLLPESDLEWISLDRKRELIFDHEQMLDDAILLLRRHAALHPIGFNLLPEKFTLTQLQSLYESIYGETMDKRNFRKKILGMDILERLDEKDKKSSKRGAYYYVFNRQRYESMLDKGFVFTM
;
A
#
# COMPACT_ATOMS: atom_id res chain seq x y z
N LEU A 1 -4.87 4.11 23.00
CA LEU A 1 -6.12 3.29 23.03
C LEU A 1 -7.31 4.01 22.37
N GLY A 2 -7.45 5.35 22.51
CA GLY A 2 -8.57 6.11 21.92
C GLY A 2 -8.58 6.13 20.39
N ASP A 3 -7.45 6.22 19.72
CA ASP A 3 -7.37 6.31 18.25
C ASP A 3 -7.68 5.01 17.55
N VAL A 4 -7.28 3.87 18.13
CA VAL A 4 -7.61 2.54 17.58
C VAL A 4 -9.12 2.32 17.64
N TYR A 5 -9.74 2.65 18.75
CA TYR A 5 -11.19 2.52 18.95
C TYR A 5 -11.98 3.45 18.00
N LYS A 6 -11.58 4.73 17.90
CA LYS A 6 -12.23 5.67 16.98
C LYS A 6 -12.13 5.20 15.54
N ARG A 7 -10.98 4.74 15.10
CA ARG A 7 -10.80 4.21 13.75
C ARG A 7 -11.71 3.00 13.50
N GLN A 8 -11.72 2.01 14.39
CA GLN A 8 -12.58 0.83 14.29
C GLN A 8 -14.06 1.21 14.23
N THR A 9 -14.47 2.15 15.08
CA THR A 9 -15.87 2.64 15.11
C THR A 9 -16.25 3.37 13.83
N LEU A 10 -15.35 4.15 13.24
CA LEU A 10 -15.63 4.94 12.04
C LEU A 10 -15.52 4.12 10.75
N THR A 11 -14.54 3.24 10.65
CA THR A 11 -14.21 2.54 9.41
C THR A 11 -14.65 1.08 9.39
N GLY A 12 -14.97 0.47 10.54
CA GLY A 12 -15.23 -0.96 10.66
C GLY A 12 -14.00 -1.85 10.43
N LEU A 13 -12.79 -1.27 10.38
CA LEU A 13 -11.56 -1.97 10.04
C LEU A 13 -10.82 -2.44 11.29
N ASP A 14 -10.72 -3.76 11.48
CA ASP A 14 -10.01 -4.40 12.60
C ASP A 14 -8.64 -4.94 12.19
N ASN A 15 -7.71 -4.98 13.16
CA ASN A 15 -6.40 -5.65 13.05
C ASN A 15 -5.54 -5.23 11.85
N ILE A 16 -5.63 -3.96 11.44
CA ILE A 16 -4.84 -3.43 10.34
C ILE A 16 -3.50 -2.93 10.85
N TYR A 17 -2.42 -3.41 10.24
CA TYR A 17 -1.09 -2.87 10.47
C TYR A 17 -1.00 -1.42 9.99
N MET A 18 -0.60 -0.52 10.88
CA MET A 18 -0.40 0.89 10.58
C MET A 18 1.05 1.28 10.73
N GLN A 19 1.55 2.05 9.79
CA GLN A 19 2.87 2.66 9.86
C GLN A 19 2.75 4.12 10.25
N GLN A 20 3.44 4.52 11.30
CA GLN A 20 3.53 5.93 11.69
C GLN A 20 4.30 6.73 10.62
N VAL A 21 3.75 7.87 10.24
CA VAL A 21 4.39 8.81 9.31
C VAL A 21 5.21 9.81 10.11
N LYS A 22 4.54 10.72 10.83
CA LYS A 22 5.18 11.84 11.50
C LYS A 22 4.22 12.48 12.52
N ALA A 23 4.77 13.20 13.48
CA ALA A 23 4.01 14.10 14.34
C ALA A 23 4.04 15.53 13.80
N TYR A 24 2.89 16.19 13.82
CA TYR A 24 2.68 17.57 13.36
C TYR A 24 2.30 18.44 14.55
N GLY A 25 3.07 19.44 14.82
CA GLY A 25 2.89 20.27 16.03
C GLY A 25 3.22 21.74 15.80
N ASN A 26 3.07 22.25 14.57
CA ASN A 26 3.17 23.69 14.33
C ASN A 26 2.12 24.43 15.17
N VAL A 27 2.47 25.57 15.71
CA VAL A 27 1.57 26.35 16.60
C VAL A 27 0.32 26.80 15.84
N ASP A 28 0.49 27.18 14.58
CA ASP A 28 -0.56 27.76 13.73
C ASP A 28 -1.30 26.72 12.88
N ARG A 29 -1.09 25.40 13.13
CA ARG A 29 -1.70 24.34 12.30
C ARG A 29 -3.23 24.23 12.48
N ASP A 30 -3.75 24.60 13.63
CA ASP A 30 -5.15 24.63 13.94
C ASP A 30 -5.48 26.03 14.52
N PRO A 31 -6.40 26.77 13.91
CA PRO A 31 -6.75 28.11 14.38
C PRO A 31 -7.56 28.11 15.67
N GLY A 32 -8.13 26.97 16.10
CA GLY A 32 -8.97 26.86 17.28
C GLY A 32 -8.18 26.68 18.58
N GLU A 33 -7.17 25.79 18.55
CA GLU A 33 -6.42 25.46 19.74
C GLU A 33 -5.04 24.84 19.44
N ARG A 34 -4.22 24.71 20.47
CA ARG A 34 -2.92 24.03 20.37
C ARG A 34 -3.10 22.52 20.23
N VAL A 35 -2.95 22.01 19.02
CA VAL A 35 -3.11 20.60 18.70
C VAL A 35 -1.80 19.97 18.22
N ILE A 36 -1.54 18.73 18.65
CA ILE A 36 -0.49 17.87 18.09
C ILE A 36 -1.18 16.65 17.47
N SER A 37 -0.90 16.39 16.19
CA SER A 37 -1.42 15.22 15.48
C SER A 37 -0.31 14.26 15.10
N VAL A 38 -0.56 12.96 15.22
CA VAL A 38 0.33 11.91 14.72
C VAL A 38 -0.37 11.18 13.58
N THR A 39 0.23 11.22 12.40
CA THR A 39 -0.32 10.60 11.21
C THR A 39 0.22 9.19 11.03
N TYR A 40 -0.67 8.31 10.63
CA TYR A 40 -0.38 6.92 10.25
C TYR A 40 -0.96 6.65 8.86
N TYR A 41 -0.32 5.75 8.11
CA TYR A 41 -0.97 5.14 6.96
C TYR A 41 -1.16 3.64 7.18
N ALA A 42 -2.16 3.08 6.51
CA ALA A 42 -2.39 1.65 6.41
C ALA A 42 -2.64 1.27 4.96
N LEU A 43 -2.26 0.05 4.59
CA LEU A 43 -2.56 -0.51 3.28
C LEU A 43 -3.56 -1.65 3.45
N ILE A 44 -4.67 -1.56 2.72
CA ILE A 44 -5.72 -2.56 2.72
C ILE A 44 -6.15 -2.86 1.28
N ASN A 45 -6.61 -4.07 1.05
CA ASN A 45 -7.23 -4.41 -0.22
C ASN A 45 -8.67 -3.87 -0.23
N VAL A 46 -8.94 -2.88 -1.10
CA VAL A 46 -10.27 -2.24 -1.20
C VAL A 46 -11.37 -3.26 -1.48
N THR A 47 -11.08 -4.33 -2.25
CA THR A 47 -12.07 -5.36 -2.57
C THR A 47 -12.58 -6.10 -1.33
N ASP A 48 -11.70 -6.31 -0.36
CA ASP A 48 -12.03 -7.01 0.88
C ASP A 48 -12.84 -6.11 1.84
N TYR A 49 -12.68 -4.79 1.71
CA TYR A 49 -13.25 -3.79 2.62
C TYR A 49 -14.23 -2.82 1.96
N ALA A 50 -14.52 -2.95 0.65
CA ALA A 50 -15.44 -2.04 -0.06
C ALA A 50 -16.84 -1.97 0.58
N ASN A 51 -17.28 -3.07 1.19
CA ASN A 51 -18.58 -3.18 1.87
C ASN A 51 -18.50 -2.98 3.39
N SER A 52 -17.29 -2.74 3.93
CA SER A 52 -17.07 -2.60 5.38
C SER A 52 -17.27 -1.19 5.89
N LEU A 53 -17.30 -0.19 4.98
CA LEU A 53 -17.69 1.16 5.38
C LEU A 53 -19.15 1.14 5.82
N LEU A 54 -19.40 1.60 7.04
CA LEU A 54 -20.74 1.66 7.58
C LEU A 54 -21.60 2.56 6.68
N PRO A 55 -22.81 2.12 6.27
CA PRO A 55 -23.68 2.89 5.37
C PRO A 55 -24.04 4.28 5.91
N GLU A 56 -23.96 4.47 7.23
CA GLU A 56 -24.27 5.71 7.94
C GLU A 56 -23.01 6.57 8.19
N SER A 57 -21.82 6.13 7.72
CA SER A 57 -20.59 6.91 7.88
C SER A 57 -20.44 7.92 6.74
N ASP A 58 -20.00 9.14 7.06
CA ASP A 58 -19.62 10.18 6.08
C ASP A 58 -18.26 9.86 5.41
N LEU A 59 -17.90 8.59 5.30
CA LEU A 59 -16.63 8.13 4.73
C LEU A 59 -16.82 7.73 3.27
N GLU A 60 -15.88 8.12 2.42
CA GLU A 60 -15.82 7.70 1.02
C GLU A 60 -14.41 7.26 0.62
N TRP A 61 -14.33 6.32 -0.32
CA TRP A 61 -13.09 5.99 -1.01
C TRP A 61 -12.79 7.02 -2.07
N ILE A 62 -11.64 7.67 -1.95
CA ILE A 62 -11.23 8.72 -2.88
C ILE A 62 -9.93 8.31 -3.56
N SER A 63 -9.88 8.47 -4.89
CA SER A 63 -8.65 8.25 -5.67
C SER A 63 -7.57 9.28 -5.34
N LEU A 64 -6.31 8.84 -5.23
CA LEU A 64 -5.18 9.72 -4.89
C LEU A 64 -4.83 10.73 -5.99
N ASP A 65 -5.25 10.51 -7.22
CA ASP A 65 -5.04 11.41 -8.36
C ASP A 65 -6.01 12.59 -8.40
N ARG A 66 -7.09 12.57 -7.59
CA ARG A 66 -8.01 13.69 -7.47
C ARG A 66 -7.38 14.81 -6.65
N LYS A 67 -7.35 16.01 -7.24
CA LYS A 67 -6.98 17.23 -6.51
C LYS A 67 -8.00 17.49 -5.39
N ARG A 68 -7.53 17.80 -4.18
CA ARG A 68 -8.37 18.02 -2.99
C ARG A 68 -7.94 19.29 -2.29
N GLU A 69 -8.89 19.99 -1.77
CA GLU A 69 -8.68 20.99 -0.75
C GLU A 69 -8.97 20.31 0.60
N LEU A 70 -7.93 19.94 1.32
CA LEU A 70 -8.06 19.44 2.68
C LEU A 70 -7.92 20.59 3.67
N ILE A 71 -8.62 20.48 4.80
CA ILE A 71 -8.56 21.51 5.84
C ILE A 71 -7.18 21.54 6.50
N PHE A 72 -6.78 22.69 7.01
CA PHE A 72 -5.55 22.91 7.78
C PHE A 72 -4.28 22.44 7.03
N ASP A 73 -3.45 21.61 7.69
CA ASP A 73 -2.24 21.02 7.16
C ASP A 73 -2.43 19.57 6.68
N HIS A 74 -3.67 19.12 6.49
CA HIS A 74 -3.97 17.72 6.14
C HIS A 74 -3.47 17.34 4.75
N GLU A 75 -3.37 18.29 3.82
CA GLU A 75 -2.76 18.03 2.50
C GLU A 75 -1.28 17.66 2.65
N GLN A 76 -0.53 18.40 3.47
CA GLN A 76 0.86 18.07 3.78
C GLN A 76 0.98 16.70 4.48
N MET A 77 0.07 16.38 5.39
CA MET A 77 0.04 15.07 6.06
C MET A 77 -0.16 13.94 5.06
N LEU A 78 -1.03 14.12 4.06
CA LEU A 78 -1.27 13.15 2.99
C LEU A 78 -0.03 13.00 2.10
N ASP A 79 0.59 14.09 1.68
CA ASP A 79 1.81 14.09 0.85
C ASP A 79 2.97 13.38 1.55
N ASP A 80 3.20 13.68 2.83
CA ASP A 80 4.21 13.00 3.66
C ASP A 80 3.93 11.49 3.77
N ALA A 81 2.66 11.10 3.91
CA ALA A 81 2.25 9.68 3.96
C ALA A 81 2.52 8.97 2.62
N ILE A 82 2.16 9.58 1.49
CA ILE A 82 2.42 9.05 0.15
C ILE A 82 3.92 8.91 -0.09
N LEU A 83 4.70 9.92 0.28
CA LEU A 83 6.15 9.90 0.13
C LEU A 83 6.79 8.76 0.95
N LEU A 84 6.35 8.57 2.19
CA LEU A 84 6.82 7.49 3.05
C LEU A 84 6.42 6.12 2.51
N LEU A 85 5.19 5.98 2.03
CA LEU A 85 4.70 4.75 1.37
C LEU A 85 5.59 4.38 0.17
N ARG A 86 5.89 5.34 -0.71
CA ARG A 86 6.77 5.12 -1.88
C ARG A 86 8.17 4.68 -1.46
N ARG A 87 8.75 5.30 -0.44
CA ARG A 87 10.06 4.91 0.12
C ARG A 87 10.03 3.49 0.68
N HIS A 88 8.99 3.14 1.41
CA HIS A 88 8.84 1.78 1.94
C HIS A 88 8.66 0.76 0.81
N ALA A 89 7.85 1.07 -0.20
CA ALA A 89 7.66 0.21 -1.36
C ALA A 89 8.94 0.00 -2.18
N ALA A 90 9.86 0.97 -2.16
CA ALA A 90 11.17 0.85 -2.80
C ALA A 90 12.11 -0.13 -2.08
N LEU A 91 12.00 -0.24 -0.76
CA LEU A 91 12.95 -0.95 0.09
C LEU A 91 12.38 -2.22 0.76
N HIS A 92 11.07 -2.42 0.67
CA HIS A 92 10.38 -3.53 1.31
C HIS A 92 9.27 -4.09 0.40
N PRO A 93 9.01 -5.38 0.42
CA PRO A 93 7.97 -6.01 -0.38
C PRO A 93 6.57 -5.80 0.24
N ILE A 94 6.23 -4.56 0.59
CA ILE A 94 4.98 -4.22 1.30
C ILE A 94 3.71 -4.45 0.47
N GLY A 95 3.84 -4.49 -0.86
CA GLY A 95 2.71 -4.65 -1.76
C GLY A 95 2.16 -6.08 -1.84
N PHE A 96 2.93 -7.09 -1.44
CA PHE A 96 2.51 -8.49 -1.61
C PHE A 96 1.31 -8.87 -0.74
N ASN A 97 1.12 -8.20 0.40
CA ASN A 97 -0.05 -8.43 1.26
C ASN A 97 -1.36 -7.83 0.68
N LEU A 98 -1.27 -6.99 -0.35
CA LEU A 98 -2.41 -6.38 -1.03
C LEU A 98 -2.86 -7.18 -2.24
N LEU A 99 -2.07 -8.15 -2.67
CA LEU A 99 -2.37 -9.03 -3.77
C LEU A 99 -3.06 -10.30 -3.27
N PRO A 100 -3.85 -10.97 -4.12
CA PRO A 100 -4.29 -12.33 -3.85
C PRO A 100 -3.11 -13.25 -3.54
N GLU A 101 -3.34 -14.35 -2.82
CA GLU A 101 -2.30 -15.33 -2.48
C GLU A 101 -1.47 -15.77 -3.70
N LYS A 102 -2.15 -15.93 -4.85
CA LYS A 102 -1.51 -16.10 -6.16
C LYS A 102 -1.86 -14.94 -7.08
N PHE A 103 -0.88 -14.39 -7.75
CA PHE A 103 -1.02 -13.21 -8.60
C PHE A 103 -0.20 -13.32 -9.88
N THR A 104 -0.53 -12.52 -10.88
CA THR A 104 0.27 -12.38 -12.11
C THR A 104 1.28 -11.23 -11.98
N LEU A 105 2.37 -11.26 -12.74
CA LEU A 105 3.32 -10.14 -12.79
C LEU A 105 2.67 -8.82 -13.28
N THR A 106 1.57 -8.91 -14.02
CA THR A 106 0.81 -7.74 -14.44
C THR A 106 0.09 -7.10 -13.25
N GLN A 107 -0.55 -7.89 -12.39
CA GLN A 107 -1.19 -7.39 -11.17
C GLN A 107 -0.16 -6.76 -10.22
N LEU A 108 1.00 -7.41 -10.04
CA LEU A 108 2.08 -6.86 -9.24
C LEU A 108 2.60 -5.53 -9.83
N GLN A 109 2.79 -5.45 -11.15
CA GLN A 109 3.21 -4.21 -11.82
C GLN A 109 2.18 -3.10 -11.60
N SER A 110 0.89 -3.36 -11.83
CA SER A 110 -0.17 -2.38 -11.63
C SER A 110 -0.25 -1.87 -10.20
N LEU A 111 0.03 -2.72 -9.22
CA LEU A 111 0.11 -2.30 -7.82
C LEU A 111 1.24 -1.30 -7.61
N TYR A 112 2.45 -1.58 -8.11
CA TYR A 112 3.58 -0.65 -7.98
C TYR A 112 3.35 0.64 -8.76
N GLU A 113 2.77 0.57 -9.97
CA GLU A 113 2.36 1.75 -10.74
C GLU A 113 1.38 2.62 -9.96
N SER A 114 0.43 2.01 -9.25
CA SER A 114 -0.52 2.74 -8.39
C SER A 114 0.16 3.41 -7.20
N ILE A 115 1.14 2.76 -6.57
CA ILE A 115 1.90 3.32 -5.44
C ILE A 115 2.75 4.51 -5.89
N TYR A 116 3.45 4.38 -7.02
CA TYR A 116 4.33 5.44 -7.52
C TYR A 116 3.57 6.54 -8.27
N GLY A 117 2.38 6.26 -8.77
CA GLY A 117 1.58 7.19 -9.57
C GLY A 117 2.10 7.38 -11.00
N GLU A 118 2.90 6.43 -11.49
CA GLU A 118 3.52 6.46 -12.81
C GLU A 118 3.57 5.07 -13.46
N THR A 119 3.63 5.03 -14.79
CA THR A 119 3.72 3.79 -15.54
C THR A 119 5.15 3.26 -15.56
N MET A 120 5.31 1.95 -15.49
CA MET A 120 6.60 1.27 -15.51
C MET A 120 6.81 0.50 -16.80
N ASP A 121 8.04 0.50 -17.32
CA ASP A 121 8.39 -0.37 -18.44
C ASP A 121 8.24 -1.85 -18.04
N LYS A 122 7.36 -2.53 -18.74
CA LYS A 122 6.98 -3.91 -18.45
C LYS A 122 8.14 -4.90 -18.46
N ARG A 123 9.09 -4.71 -19.39
CA ARG A 123 10.23 -5.61 -19.55
C ARG A 123 11.22 -5.40 -18.40
N ASN A 124 11.52 -4.17 -18.07
CA ASN A 124 12.44 -3.82 -17.00
C ASN A 124 11.87 -4.22 -15.64
N PHE A 125 10.59 -3.94 -15.38
CA PHE A 125 9.90 -4.37 -14.16
C PHE A 125 10.01 -5.89 -13.97
N ARG A 126 9.64 -6.68 -15.00
CA ARG A 126 9.71 -8.14 -14.93
C ARG A 126 11.12 -8.66 -14.72
N LYS A 127 12.09 -8.11 -15.45
CA LYS A 127 13.50 -8.47 -15.28
C LYS A 127 13.97 -8.23 -13.86
N LYS A 128 13.60 -7.07 -13.29
CA LYS A 128 13.99 -6.66 -11.94
C LYS A 128 13.38 -7.56 -10.88
N ILE A 129 12.07 -7.74 -10.89
CA ILE A 129 11.37 -8.53 -9.87
C ILE A 129 11.70 -10.02 -9.91
N LEU A 130 11.83 -10.60 -11.11
CA LEU A 130 12.23 -12.00 -11.25
C LEU A 130 13.71 -12.22 -10.88
N GLY A 131 14.56 -11.22 -11.12
CA GLY A 131 15.97 -11.27 -10.75
C GLY A 131 16.21 -11.26 -9.24
N MET A 132 15.24 -10.85 -8.44
CA MET A 132 15.33 -10.91 -6.97
C MET A 132 15.13 -12.31 -6.40
N ASP A 133 14.63 -13.27 -7.19
CA ASP A 133 14.37 -14.66 -6.79
C ASP A 133 13.48 -14.83 -5.54
N ILE A 134 12.57 -13.90 -5.31
CA ILE A 134 11.61 -13.91 -4.19
C ILE A 134 10.23 -14.42 -4.57
N LEU A 135 10.02 -14.72 -5.86
CA LEU A 135 8.77 -15.24 -6.40
C LEU A 135 8.93 -16.68 -6.85
N GLU A 136 7.92 -17.47 -6.58
CA GLU A 136 7.79 -18.84 -7.09
C GLU A 136 6.72 -18.87 -8.18
N ARG A 137 7.10 -19.36 -9.38
CA ARG A 137 6.17 -19.50 -10.50
C ARG A 137 5.35 -20.78 -10.36
N LEU A 138 4.04 -20.66 -10.48
CA LEU A 138 3.12 -21.80 -10.52
C LEU A 138 2.93 -22.30 -11.96
N ASP A 139 2.64 -23.59 -12.13
CA ASP A 139 2.26 -24.17 -13.42
C ASP A 139 0.81 -23.88 -13.80
N GLU A 140 0.22 -22.88 -13.16
CA GLU A 140 -1.14 -22.40 -13.40
C GLU A 140 -1.10 -21.07 -14.14
N LYS A 141 -2.06 -20.85 -15.05
CA LYS A 141 -2.16 -19.63 -15.85
C LYS A 141 -3.53 -18.96 -15.66
N ASP A 142 -3.49 -17.66 -15.51
CA ASP A 142 -4.66 -16.80 -15.65
C ASP A 142 -5.02 -16.66 -17.14
N LYS A 143 -6.11 -17.31 -17.53
CA LYS A 143 -6.68 -17.20 -18.90
C LYS A 143 -7.79 -16.15 -18.98
N LYS A 144 -8.22 -15.56 -17.86
CA LYS A 144 -9.28 -14.55 -17.82
C LYS A 144 -8.75 -13.17 -18.22
N SER A 145 -7.60 -12.77 -17.70
CA SER A 145 -7.00 -11.46 -17.98
C SER A 145 -6.09 -11.42 -19.21
N SER A 146 -5.72 -12.59 -19.77
CA SER A 146 -4.80 -12.67 -20.91
C SER A 146 -5.16 -13.80 -21.87
N LYS A 147 -5.34 -13.49 -23.18
CA LYS A 147 -5.64 -14.48 -24.23
C LYS A 147 -4.63 -15.62 -24.32
N ARG A 148 -3.34 -15.37 -24.06
CA ARG A 148 -2.26 -16.37 -24.06
C ARG A 148 -2.05 -17.03 -22.71
N GLY A 149 -2.74 -16.56 -21.66
CA GLY A 149 -2.54 -16.93 -20.27
C GLY A 149 -1.26 -16.31 -19.66
N ALA A 150 -1.37 -15.75 -18.48
CA ALA A 150 -0.25 -15.27 -17.69
C ALA A 150 0.01 -16.25 -16.53
N TYR A 151 1.26 -16.65 -16.32
CA TYR A 151 1.59 -17.51 -15.18
C TYR A 151 1.25 -16.81 -13.86
N TYR A 152 0.75 -17.58 -12.91
CA TYR A 152 0.64 -17.15 -11.53
C TYR A 152 1.96 -17.30 -10.79
N TYR A 153 2.15 -16.45 -9.80
CA TYR A 153 3.29 -16.42 -8.90
C TYR A 153 2.78 -16.32 -7.46
N VAL A 154 3.56 -16.81 -6.53
CA VAL A 154 3.41 -16.61 -5.10
C VAL A 154 4.67 -15.96 -4.53
N PHE A 155 4.51 -15.13 -3.50
CA PHE A 155 5.65 -14.57 -2.78
C PHE A 155 6.22 -15.61 -1.82
N ASN A 156 7.48 -15.99 -2.01
CA ASN A 156 8.17 -16.94 -1.14
C ASN A 156 8.78 -16.21 0.06
N ARG A 157 7.96 -16.02 1.11
CA ARG A 157 8.35 -15.31 2.33
C ARG A 157 9.55 -15.94 3.00
N GLN A 158 9.60 -17.26 3.12
CA GLN A 158 10.70 -17.99 3.78
C GLN A 158 12.04 -17.76 3.05
N ARG A 159 12.01 -17.79 1.71
CA ARG A 159 13.21 -17.47 0.90
C ARG A 159 13.64 -16.03 1.09
N TYR A 160 12.70 -15.09 1.06
CA TYR A 160 12.98 -13.67 1.28
C TYR A 160 13.62 -13.42 2.65
N GLU A 161 13.09 -13.99 3.73
CA GLU A 161 13.62 -13.87 5.08
C GLU A 161 15.05 -14.46 5.16
N SER A 162 15.27 -15.66 4.59
CA SER A 162 16.62 -16.25 4.52
C SER A 162 17.63 -15.43 3.71
N MET A 163 17.16 -14.66 2.72
CA MET A 163 18.01 -13.76 1.95
C MET A 163 18.35 -12.49 2.72
N LEU A 164 17.40 -11.94 3.50
CA LEU A 164 17.65 -10.81 4.40
C LEU A 164 18.75 -11.14 5.41
N ASP A 165 18.72 -12.31 6.02
CA ASP A 165 19.76 -12.78 6.96
C ASP A 165 21.16 -12.82 6.32
N LYS A 166 21.23 -12.92 4.99
CA LYS A 166 22.47 -12.94 4.20
C LYS A 166 22.84 -11.56 3.63
N GLY A 167 22.13 -10.51 4.05
CA GLY A 167 22.39 -9.13 3.60
C GLY A 167 21.72 -8.74 2.28
N PHE A 168 20.70 -9.48 1.81
CA PHE A 168 19.93 -9.06 0.65
C PHE A 168 19.19 -7.76 0.94
N VAL A 169 19.19 -6.86 -0.05
CA VAL A 169 18.44 -5.61 0.00
C VAL A 169 17.40 -5.62 -1.11
N PHE A 170 16.13 -5.57 -0.71
CA PHE A 170 15.04 -5.37 -1.66
C PHE A 170 15.13 -3.96 -2.26
N THR A 171 14.99 -3.84 -3.58
CA THR A 171 14.97 -2.53 -4.26
C THR A 171 14.02 -2.58 -5.44
N MET A 172 13.01 -1.70 -5.45
CA MET A 172 12.07 -1.49 -6.56
C MET A 172 12.22 -0.13 -7.20
#